data_24bf1f3930a0729613f61fa7c8ccef9c
#
_entry.id   24bf1f3930a0729613f61fa7c8ccef9c
#
_cell.length_a   1.000
_cell.length_b   1.000
_cell.length_c   1.000
_cell.angle_alpha   90.00
_cell.angle_beta   90.00
_cell.angle_gamma   90.00
#
_symmetry.space_group_name_H-M   'P 1'
#
loop_
_entity.id
_entity.type
_entity.pdbx_description
1 polymer ?
#
loop_
_entity_poly.entity_id
_entity_poly.type
_entity_poly.pdbx_seq_one_letter_code
_entity_poly.pdbx_strand_id
1 'polypeptide(L)'
;LFFFGHIIKAPKMISVDRENKAGIIHLLKEAKDRLDKGRPIAMFPEGTRSDGKSMGSFKPGAKMVANKYNLRIQPIVLFNTRNIVDSKSLKAAPGIVKVVFLDTIQASKDTTWFEETEEKMREVFNKEYKNYVS
;
A
#
# COMPACT_ATOMS: atom_id res chain seq x y z
N LEU A 1 -9.40 -22.06 -0.25
CA LEU A 1 -10.10 -20.76 -0.26
C LEU A 1 -10.63 -20.38 1.12
N PHE A 2 -11.08 -21.33 1.93
CA PHE A 2 -11.56 -21.08 3.31
C PHE A 2 -10.47 -20.55 4.24
N PHE A 3 -9.25 -21.01 4.09
CA PHE A 3 -8.10 -20.62 4.91
C PHE A 3 -7.67 -19.16 4.68
N PHE A 4 -7.71 -18.68 3.44
CA PHE A 4 -7.37 -17.29 3.10
C PHE A 4 -8.31 -16.27 3.73
N GLY A 5 -9.61 -16.57 3.80
CA GLY A 5 -10.58 -15.67 4.43
C GLY A 5 -10.34 -15.45 5.93
N HIS A 6 -9.84 -16.46 6.63
CA HIS A 6 -9.48 -16.34 8.06
C HIS A 6 -8.17 -15.59 8.27
N ILE A 7 -7.16 -15.78 7.41
CA ILE A 7 -5.89 -15.04 7.46
C ILE A 7 -6.11 -13.55 7.21
N ILE A 8 -7.01 -13.17 6.29
CA ILE A 8 -7.34 -11.77 6.02
C ILE A 8 -8.10 -11.12 7.18
N LYS A 9 -8.95 -11.87 7.89
CA LYS A 9 -9.71 -11.37 9.04
C LYS A 9 -8.86 -11.20 10.31
N ALA A 10 -7.90 -12.11 10.52
CA ALA A 10 -7.04 -12.10 11.72
C ALA A 10 -6.25 -10.79 11.90
N PRO A 11 -5.55 -10.24 10.88
CA PRO A 11 -4.85 -8.96 10.99
C PRO A 11 -5.77 -7.73 10.84
N LYS A 12 -7.12 -7.89 10.89
CA LYS A 12 -8.09 -6.80 10.71
C LYS A 12 -7.93 -6.05 9.37
N MET A 13 -7.59 -6.78 8.33
CA MET A 13 -7.49 -6.24 6.98
C MET A 13 -8.86 -5.77 6.48
N ILE A 14 -8.86 -4.67 5.73
CA ILE A 14 -10.05 -4.16 5.06
C ILE A 14 -10.09 -4.79 3.67
N SER A 15 -11.12 -5.60 3.40
CA SER A 15 -11.37 -6.10 2.06
C SER A 15 -12.12 -5.02 1.26
N VAL A 16 -11.59 -4.68 0.09
CA VAL A 16 -12.19 -3.67 -0.78
C VAL A 16 -12.64 -4.30 -2.07
N ASP A 17 -13.95 -4.26 -2.31
CA ASP A 17 -14.51 -4.45 -3.64
C ASP A 17 -14.39 -3.12 -4.40
N ARG A 18 -13.55 -3.12 -5.44
CA ARG A 18 -13.16 -1.89 -6.16
C ARG A 18 -14.06 -1.57 -7.33
N GLU A 19 -14.96 -2.48 -7.69
CA GLU A 19 -15.74 -2.37 -8.91
C GLU A 19 -17.05 -1.61 -8.71
N ASN A 20 -17.45 -1.33 -7.46
CA ASN A 20 -18.70 -0.66 -7.19
C ASN A 20 -18.62 0.42 -6.09
N LYS A 21 -19.59 1.35 -6.10
CA LYS A 21 -19.71 2.42 -5.11
C LYS A 21 -19.84 1.92 -3.68
N ALA A 22 -20.48 0.77 -3.49
CA ALA A 22 -20.65 0.16 -2.18
C ALA A 22 -19.32 -0.26 -1.56
N GLY A 23 -18.37 -0.74 -2.36
CA GLY A 23 -17.02 -1.07 -1.92
C GLY A 23 -16.25 0.15 -1.41
N ILE A 24 -16.41 1.30 -2.06
CA ILE A 24 -15.81 2.56 -1.61
C ILE A 24 -16.39 3.03 -0.28
N ILE A 25 -17.71 2.98 -0.13
CA ILE A 25 -18.40 3.34 1.13
C ILE A 25 -17.93 2.42 2.26
N HIS A 26 -17.84 1.13 1.99
CA HIS A 26 -17.32 0.15 2.94
C HIS A 26 -15.88 0.47 3.36
N LEU A 27 -14.99 0.75 2.39
CA LEU A 27 -13.61 1.15 2.66
C LEU A 27 -13.53 2.36 3.60
N LEU A 28 -14.30 3.41 3.31
CA LEU A 28 -14.30 4.62 4.13
C LEU A 28 -14.82 4.35 5.54
N LYS A 29 -15.90 3.56 5.67
CA LYS A 29 -16.46 3.19 6.97
C LYS A 29 -15.47 2.39 7.83
N GLU A 30 -14.84 1.39 7.25
CA GLU A 30 -13.84 0.56 7.92
C GLU A 30 -12.59 1.37 8.29
N ALA A 31 -12.14 2.26 7.39
CA ALA A 31 -11.03 3.17 7.68
C ALA A 31 -11.36 4.06 8.89
N LYS A 32 -12.56 4.65 8.92
CA LYS A 32 -13.00 5.47 10.05
C LYS A 32 -12.99 4.68 11.37
N ASP A 33 -13.52 3.47 11.39
CA ASP A 33 -13.53 2.63 12.60
C ASP A 33 -12.10 2.37 13.13
N ARG A 34 -11.12 2.19 12.25
CA ARG A 34 -9.71 2.00 12.63
C ARG A 34 -9.11 3.28 13.20
N LEU A 35 -9.36 4.41 12.53
CA LEU A 35 -8.86 5.72 12.96
C LEU A 35 -9.47 6.16 14.30
N ASP A 36 -10.77 5.97 14.49
CA ASP A 36 -11.46 6.28 15.76
C ASP A 36 -10.89 5.45 16.95
N LYS A 37 -10.32 4.29 16.66
CA LYS A 37 -9.63 3.42 17.63
C LYS A 37 -8.13 3.74 17.77
N GLY A 38 -7.66 4.85 17.19
CA GLY A 38 -6.26 5.25 17.22
C GLY A 38 -5.31 4.32 16.46
N ARG A 39 -5.81 3.55 15.48
CA ARG A 39 -5.00 2.60 14.72
C ARG A 39 -4.50 3.21 13.43
N PRO A 40 -3.21 3.03 13.09
CA PRO A 40 -2.72 3.40 11.77
C PRO A 40 -3.30 2.46 10.71
N ILE A 41 -3.38 2.96 9.47
CA ILE A 41 -3.83 2.20 8.31
C ILE A 41 -2.64 2.03 7.38
N ALA A 42 -2.28 0.78 7.08
CA ALA A 42 -1.33 0.47 6.01
C ALA A 42 -2.09 0.21 4.71
N MET A 43 -1.66 0.85 3.63
CA MET A 43 -2.25 0.68 2.29
C MET A 43 -1.17 0.45 1.26
N PHE A 44 -1.45 -0.46 0.32
CA PHE A 44 -0.65 -0.63 -0.88
C PHE A 44 -1.35 0.11 -2.03
N PRO A 45 -0.92 1.33 -2.39
CA PRO A 45 -1.66 2.18 -3.32
C PRO A 45 -1.70 1.63 -4.75
N GLU A 46 -0.76 0.81 -5.15
CA GLU A 46 -0.78 0.09 -6.44
C GLU A 46 -2.00 -0.83 -6.57
N GLY A 47 -2.47 -1.33 -5.44
CA GLY A 47 -3.69 -2.13 -5.39
C GLY A 47 -3.57 -3.51 -6.00
N THR A 48 -2.43 -3.91 -6.49
CA THR A 48 -2.13 -5.24 -7.03
C THR A 48 -0.68 -5.60 -6.70
N ARG A 49 -0.36 -6.87 -6.82
CA ARG A 49 1.03 -7.34 -6.73
C ARG A 49 1.72 -7.09 -8.07
N SER A 50 2.89 -6.45 -8.04
CA SER A 50 3.74 -6.23 -9.22
C SER A 50 4.68 -7.42 -9.45
N ASP A 51 5.44 -7.33 -10.53
CA ASP A 51 6.55 -8.27 -10.80
C ASP A 51 7.79 -8.00 -9.92
N GLY A 52 7.76 -6.95 -9.11
CA GLY A 52 8.85 -6.52 -8.24
C GLY A 52 9.97 -5.78 -8.97
N LYS A 53 9.84 -5.54 -10.29
CA LYS A 53 10.85 -4.86 -11.13
C LYS A 53 10.50 -3.39 -11.37
N SER A 54 9.24 -3.05 -11.24
CA SER A 54 8.73 -1.69 -11.39
C SER A 54 7.58 -1.41 -10.44
N MET A 55 7.36 -0.16 -10.12
CA MET A 55 6.16 0.28 -9.40
C MET A 55 5.00 0.46 -10.37
N GLY A 56 3.85 -0.11 -10.03
CA GLY A 56 2.58 0.15 -10.71
C GLY A 56 2.04 1.55 -10.42
N SER A 57 1.04 1.98 -11.18
CA SER A 57 0.35 3.25 -10.92
C SER A 57 -0.54 3.17 -9.68
N PHE A 58 -0.58 4.26 -8.93
CA PHE A 58 -1.39 4.34 -7.72
C PHE A 58 -2.89 4.41 -8.04
N LYS A 59 -3.69 3.72 -7.27
CA LYS A 59 -5.15 3.71 -7.35
C LYS A 59 -5.76 4.77 -6.43
N PRO A 60 -6.88 5.39 -6.82
CA PRO A 60 -7.44 6.54 -6.10
C PRO A 60 -7.95 6.24 -4.69
N GLY A 61 -8.12 4.98 -4.32
CA GLY A 61 -8.64 4.60 -3.00
C GLY A 61 -7.83 5.14 -1.83
N ALA A 62 -6.49 5.12 -1.94
CA ALA A 62 -5.60 5.67 -0.91
C ALA A 62 -5.76 7.19 -0.79
N LYS A 63 -5.81 7.91 -1.93
CA LYS A 63 -6.06 9.35 -1.98
C LYS A 63 -7.39 9.71 -1.33
N MET A 64 -8.44 8.95 -1.64
CA MET A 64 -9.78 9.18 -1.09
C MET A 64 -9.83 9.06 0.43
N VAL A 65 -9.27 8.00 1.00
CA VAL A 65 -9.21 7.79 2.44
C VAL A 65 -8.40 8.90 3.11
N ALA A 66 -7.21 9.18 2.60
CA ALA A 66 -6.31 10.17 3.15
C ALA A 66 -6.91 11.58 3.16
N ASN A 67 -7.52 12.01 2.05
CA ASN A 67 -8.16 13.31 1.94
C ASN A 67 -9.45 13.41 2.77
N LYS A 68 -10.22 12.31 2.84
CA LYS A 68 -11.48 12.30 3.61
C LYS A 68 -11.25 12.55 5.09
N TYR A 69 -10.16 12.01 5.63
CA TYR A 69 -9.85 12.05 7.05
C TYR A 69 -8.65 12.95 7.38
N ASN A 70 -8.17 13.73 6.42
CA ASN A 70 -7.06 14.67 6.57
C ASN A 70 -5.84 14.01 7.24
N LEU A 71 -5.41 12.87 6.68
CA LEU A 71 -4.38 12.03 7.30
C LEU A 71 -2.96 12.51 7.01
N ARG A 72 -2.08 12.28 7.96
CA ARG A 72 -0.64 12.32 7.75
C ARG A 72 -0.16 10.98 7.20
N ILE A 73 0.58 11.01 6.11
CA ILE A 73 1.02 9.85 5.36
C ILE A 73 2.51 9.64 5.56
N GLN A 74 2.90 8.41 5.84
CA GLN A 74 4.28 7.96 5.82
C GLN A 74 4.49 7.08 4.59
N PRO A 75 5.09 7.61 3.49
CA PRO A 75 5.40 6.77 2.34
C PRO A 75 6.54 5.81 2.66
N ILE A 76 6.40 4.55 2.20
CA ILE A 76 7.37 3.48 2.43
C ILE A 76 7.56 2.71 1.14
N VAL A 77 8.83 2.55 0.73
CA VAL A 77 9.20 1.73 -0.43
C VAL A 77 9.81 0.41 0.06
N LEU A 78 9.32 -0.70 -0.49
CA LEU A 78 9.78 -2.04 -0.16
C LEU A 78 10.53 -2.65 -1.33
N PHE A 79 11.70 -3.24 -1.06
CA PHE A 79 12.52 -3.93 -2.05
C PHE A 79 12.69 -5.40 -1.69
N ASN A 80 12.87 -6.22 -2.72
CA ASN A 80 13.20 -7.66 -2.61
C ASN A 80 12.09 -8.57 -2.06
N THR A 81 10.88 -8.07 -1.87
CA THR A 81 9.78 -8.86 -1.30
C THR A 81 9.42 -10.07 -2.17
N ARG A 82 9.48 -9.91 -3.50
CA ARG A 82 9.14 -10.96 -4.46
C ARG A 82 10.13 -12.13 -4.43
N ASN A 83 11.42 -11.85 -4.27
CA ASN A 83 12.44 -12.89 -4.23
C ASN A 83 12.35 -13.74 -2.95
N ILE A 84 11.74 -13.19 -1.90
CA ILE A 84 11.51 -13.90 -0.63
C ILE A 84 10.23 -14.73 -0.70
N VAL A 85 9.16 -14.18 -1.27
CA VAL A 85 7.90 -14.91 -1.43
C VAL A 85 7.37 -14.72 -2.86
N ASP A 86 7.50 -15.75 -3.67
CA ASP A 86 6.87 -15.79 -4.98
C ASP A 86 5.44 -16.32 -4.86
N SER A 87 4.49 -15.41 -4.99
CA SER A 87 3.07 -15.74 -4.87
C SER A 87 2.50 -16.59 -6.02
N LYS A 88 3.24 -16.73 -7.12
CA LYS A 88 2.82 -17.58 -8.25
C LYS A 88 3.23 -19.04 -8.02
N SER A 89 4.47 -19.25 -7.59
CA SER A 89 4.99 -20.59 -7.34
C SER A 89 4.77 -21.07 -5.91
N LEU A 90 4.29 -20.21 -5.01
CA LEU A 90 4.16 -20.44 -3.56
C LEU A 90 5.48 -20.84 -2.89
N LYS A 91 6.60 -20.48 -3.49
CA LYS A 91 7.94 -20.73 -2.94
C LYS A 91 8.36 -19.56 -2.08
N ALA A 92 8.99 -19.88 -0.96
CA ALA A 92 9.67 -18.91 -0.11
C ALA A 92 11.16 -19.22 -0.10
N ALA A 93 11.97 -18.16 -0.11
CA ALA A 93 13.42 -18.24 -0.01
C ALA A 93 13.92 -17.32 1.10
N PRO A 94 15.00 -17.63 1.80
CA PRO A 94 15.61 -16.71 2.74
C PRO A 94 16.13 -15.47 2.01
N GLY A 95 16.03 -14.31 2.65
CA GLY A 95 16.49 -13.08 2.05
C GLY A 95 16.21 -11.88 2.96
N ILE A 96 16.68 -10.71 2.52
CA ILE A 96 16.52 -9.44 3.24
C ILE A 96 15.53 -8.55 2.49
N VAL A 97 14.48 -8.10 3.17
CA VAL A 97 13.62 -7.03 2.70
C VAL A 97 14.24 -5.70 3.10
N LYS A 98 14.47 -4.84 2.15
CA LYS A 98 14.87 -3.45 2.42
C LYS A 98 13.64 -2.57 2.48
N VAL A 99 13.59 -1.73 3.50
CA VAL A 99 12.49 -0.78 3.74
C VAL A 99 13.07 0.63 3.72
N VAL A 100 12.57 1.48 2.85
CA VAL A 100 12.97 2.89 2.75
C VAL A 100 11.79 3.77 3.12
N PHE A 101 11.97 4.61 4.14
CA PHE A 101 11.00 5.61 4.57
C PHE A 101 11.30 6.95 3.90
N LEU A 102 10.29 7.57 3.30
CA LEU A 102 10.36 8.92 2.78
C LEU A 102 9.82 9.90 3.83
N ASP A 103 9.94 11.20 3.57
CA ASP A 103 9.39 12.23 4.45
C ASP A 103 7.87 12.11 4.56
N THR A 104 7.35 12.40 5.73
CA THR A 104 5.89 12.39 5.97
C THR A 104 5.23 13.53 5.23
N ILE A 105 4.02 13.29 4.76
CA ILE A 105 3.22 14.22 3.95
C ILE A 105 1.85 14.38 4.58
N GLN A 106 1.33 15.61 4.60
CA GLN A 106 -0.04 15.89 5.00
C GLN A 106 -0.95 15.79 3.77
N ALA A 107 -1.93 14.88 3.81
CA ALA A 107 -2.93 14.80 2.75
C ALA A 107 -3.81 16.04 2.76
N SER A 108 -4.06 16.61 1.59
CA SER A 108 -4.94 17.77 1.39
C SER A 108 -5.63 17.67 0.04
N LYS A 109 -6.89 18.06 -0.02
CA LYS A 109 -7.66 18.08 -1.27
C LYS A 109 -7.17 19.14 -2.25
N ASP A 110 -6.52 20.18 -1.73
CA ASP A 110 -6.12 21.37 -2.48
C ASP A 110 -4.69 21.26 -3.03
N THR A 111 -4.06 20.11 -2.90
CA THR A 111 -2.67 19.88 -3.33
C THR A 111 -2.55 18.62 -4.19
N THR A 112 -1.43 18.52 -4.90
CA THR A 112 -1.03 17.40 -5.75
C THR A 112 -0.22 16.33 -4.98
N TRP A 113 -0.35 16.31 -3.65
CA TRP A 113 0.44 15.46 -2.74
C TRP A 113 0.50 14.00 -3.17
N PHE A 114 -0.58 13.47 -3.71
CA PHE A 114 -0.69 12.05 -4.06
C PHE A 114 0.14 11.70 -5.29
N GLU A 115 0.02 12.52 -6.32
CA GLU A 115 0.75 12.40 -7.59
C GLU A 115 2.26 12.65 -7.35
N GLU A 116 2.61 13.67 -6.58
CA GLU A 116 3.99 13.97 -6.19
C GLU A 116 4.60 12.84 -5.35
N THR A 117 3.81 12.23 -4.46
CA THR A 117 4.25 11.08 -3.67
C THR A 117 4.51 9.86 -4.56
N GLU A 118 3.63 9.59 -5.52
CA GLU A 118 3.82 8.48 -6.48
C GLU A 118 5.12 8.67 -7.27
N GLU A 119 5.36 9.87 -7.80
CA GLU A 119 6.55 10.20 -8.56
C GLU A 119 7.82 10.03 -7.72
N LYS A 120 7.84 10.60 -6.53
CA LYS A 120 8.98 10.52 -5.61
C LYS A 120 9.28 9.07 -5.17
N MET A 121 8.26 8.29 -4.88
CA MET A 121 8.44 6.87 -4.55
C MET A 121 8.98 6.08 -5.74
N ARG A 122 8.52 6.39 -6.95
CA ARG A 122 9.00 5.77 -8.20
C ARG A 122 10.46 6.13 -8.48
N GLU A 123 10.86 7.39 -8.27
CA GLU A 123 12.26 7.82 -8.39
C GLU A 123 13.17 7.06 -7.43
N VAL A 124 12.78 6.99 -6.14
CA VAL A 124 13.52 6.24 -5.12
C VAL A 124 13.60 4.77 -5.49
N PHE A 125 12.49 4.16 -5.94
CA PHE A 125 12.49 2.77 -6.36
C PHE A 125 13.46 2.52 -7.51
N ASN A 126 13.40 3.32 -8.57
CA ASN A 126 14.24 3.13 -9.77
C ASN A 126 15.72 3.35 -9.46
N LYS A 127 16.05 4.35 -8.62
CA LYS A 127 17.41 4.65 -8.21
C LYS A 127 18.04 3.52 -7.40
N GLU A 128 17.29 3.00 -6.44
CA GLU A 128 17.82 2.06 -5.44
C GLU A 128 17.58 0.58 -5.81
N TYR A 129 16.77 0.31 -6.85
CA TYR A 129 16.38 -1.05 -7.21
C TYR A 129 17.58 -1.99 -7.38
N LYS A 130 18.59 -1.57 -8.12
CA LYS A 130 19.80 -2.39 -8.39
C LYS A 130 20.63 -2.67 -7.13
N ASN A 131 20.52 -1.80 -6.12
CA ASN A 131 21.28 -1.93 -4.87
C ASN A 131 20.63 -2.93 -3.90
N TYR A 132 19.32 -3.14 -4.02
CA TYR A 132 18.54 -3.89 -3.03
C TYR A 132 17.87 -5.14 -3.57
N VAL A 133 17.97 -5.38 -4.84
CA VAL A 133 17.44 -6.59 -5.50
C VAL A 133 18.61 -7.35 -6.11
N SER A 134 19.00 -8.40 -5.44
CA SER A 134 20.05 -9.34 -5.85
C SER A 134 19.45 -10.68 -6.23
#